data_88337daa4d54819e1e45cd8404b6deb9
#
_entry.id   88337daa4d54819e1e45cd8404b6deb9
#
_cell.length_a   1.000
_cell.length_b   1.000
_cell.length_c   1.000
_cell.angle_alpha   90.00
_cell.angle_beta   90.00
_cell.angle_gamma   90.00
#
_symmetry.space_group_name_H-M   'P 1'
#
loop_
_entity.id
_entity.type
_entity.pdbx_description
1 polymer ?
#
loop_
_entity_poly.entity_id
_entity_poly.type
_entity_poly.pdbx_seq_one_letter_code
_entity_poly.pdbx_strand_id
1 'polypeptide(L)'
;MPQQPTIQCGVFKGTNRAYFVDRREFEGPIQEQMEAAYRYVLKKINMGMTIKGMYRQDVYELPTDSIREIIANAVAHRSYLEQGSIQVALFDDRLEVTSPGMLLNNVTISKMMVGYSKPRNPAIARAFAYMKIIEKWGTGIPRLFEACAEYGLPEPELIDFDGDFRVNMYRKRDTDIKTNTKKVTNTNIKTNTNIKKQKANAETATRILEIMREQPTITVKKIADQMRLSVAGVRYHINKMKKDGLVEHVGPSKKGTWLLHDES
;
A
#
# COMPACT_ATOMS: atom_id res chain seq x y z
N MET A 1 -28.89 25.74 -1.18
CA MET A 1 -28.71 24.73 -2.24
C MET A 1 -27.72 23.70 -1.74
N PRO A 2 -27.91 22.39 -1.95
CA PRO A 2 -26.90 21.41 -1.62
C PRO A 2 -25.63 21.73 -2.40
N GLN A 3 -24.49 21.78 -1.71
CA GLN A 3 -23.21 22.02 -2.35
C GLN A 3 -22.94 20.88 -3.35
N GLN A 4 -22.59 21.25 -4.59
CA GLN A 4 -22.19 20.23 -5.57
C GLN A 4 -20.91 19.53 -5.10
N PRO A 5 -20.82 18.22 -5.29
CA PRO A 5 -19.63 17.48 -4.91
C PRO A 5 -18.43 17.92 -5.76
N THR A 6 -17.33 18.30 -5.11
CA THR A 6 -16.11 18.79 -5.75
C THR A 6 -14.93 17.86 -5.43
N ILE A 7 -13.85 17.97 -6.22
CA ILE A 7 -12.55 17.38 -5.92
C ILE A 7 -11.57 18.52 -5.64
N GLN A 8 -11.05 18.55 -4.42
CA GLN A 8 -10.02 19.49 -4.01
C GLN A 8 -8.64 18.83 -4.10
N CYS A 9 -7.74 19.46 -4.84
CA CYS A 9 -6.36 19.03 -4.97
C CYS A 9 -5.44 20.03 -4.29
N GLY A 10 -4.43 19.54 -3.55
CA GLY A 10 -3.44 20.36 -2.88
C GLY A 10 -2.05 19.77 -2.92
N VAL A 11 -1.05 20.63 -3.04
CA VAL A 11 0.37 20.27 -2.86
C VAL A 11 0.83 20.91 -1.57
N PHE A 12 1.40 20.11 -0.69
CA PHE A 12 1.91 20.52 0.61
C PHE A 12 3.43 20.34 0.65
N LYS A 13 4.09 21.25 1.35
CA LYS A 13 5.51 21.09 1.68
C LYS A 13 5.66 20.32 2.98
N GLY A 14 6.53 19.32 2.99
CA GLY A 14 6.70 18.42 4.14
C GLY A 14 5.68 17.28 4.14
N THR A 15 5.42 16.76 5.33
CA THR A 15 4.59 15.56 5.55
C THR A 15 3.25 15.86 6.23
N ASN A 16 2.93 17.13 6.45
CA ASN A 16 1.71 17.59 7.08
C ASN A 16 1.02 18.70 6.28
N ARG A 17 -0.20 19.07 6.65
CA ARG A 17 -1.02 20.06 5.96
C ARG A 17 -0.76 21.51 6.39
N ALA A 18 0.38 21.81 7.02
CA ALA A 18 0.66 23.12 7.57
C ALA A 18 0.98 24.18 6.50
N TYR A 19 1.57 23.77 5.38
CA TYR A 19 2.00 24.71 4.35
C TYR A 19 1.59 24.27 2.95
N PHE A 20 0.68 25.04 2.32
CA PHE A 20 0.26 24.86 0.94
C PHE A 20 1.28 25.45 -0.04
N VAL A 21 1.66 24.66 -1.04
CA VAL A 21 2.45 25.11 -2.20
C VAL A 21 1.52 25.49 -3.37
N ASP A 22 0.47 24.68 -3.58
CA ASP A 22 -0.52 24.92 -4.63
C ASP A 22 -1.86 24.30 -4.22
N ARG A 23 -2.96 24.88 -4.70
CA ARG A 23 -4.32 24.41 -4.44
C ARG A 23 -5.19 24.61 -5.66
N ARG A 24 -6.03 23.61 -5.96
CA ARG A 24 -7.06 23.66 -7.00
C ARG A 24 -8.32 22.98 -6.52
N GLU A 25 -9.45 23.50 -6.95
CA GLU A 25 -10.74 22.88 -6.78
C GLU A 25 -11.38 22.67 -8.14
N PHE A 26 -11.94 21.48 -8.36
CA PHE A 26 -12.56 21.09 -9.61
C PHE A 26 -14.04 20.86 -9.38
N GLU A 27 -14.86 21.54 -10.20
CA GLU A 27 -16.31 21.53 -10.18
C GLU A 27 -16.84 21.03 -11.54
N GLY A 28 -18.16 20.83 -11.65
CA GLY A 28 -18.82 20.42 -12.89
C GLY A 28 -19.05 18.91 -12.98
N PRO A 29 -19.09 18.33 -14.20
CA PRO A 29 -19.32 16.90 -14.38
C PRO A 29 -18.28 16.04 -13.67
N ILE A 30 -18.72 14.98 -13.00
CA ILE A 30 -17.87 14.11 -12.16
C ILE A 30 -16.67 13.56 -12.94
N GLN A 31 -16.88 13.17 -14.21
CA GLN A 31 -15.79 12.66 -15.06
C GLN A 31 -14.73 13.75 -15.31
N GLU A 32 -15.14 14.98 -15.60
CA GLU A 32 -14.22 16.10 -15.85
C GLU A 32 -13.42 16.45 -14.61
N GLN A 33 -14.08 16.46 -13.45
CA GLN A 33 -13.40 16.66 -12.16
C GLN A 33 -12.32 15.60 -11.91
N MET A 34 -12.66 14.32 -12.12
CA MET A 34 -11.74 13.20 -11.95
C MET A 34 -10.53 13.31 -12.89
N GLU A 35 -10.77 13.58 -14.19
CA GLU A 35 -9.70 13.75 -15.15
C GLU A 35 -8.82 14.97 -14.85
N ALA A 36 -9.42 16.08 -14.41
CA ALA A 36 -8.70 17.27 -14.03
C ALA A 36 -7.81 17.04 -12.80
N ALA A 37 -8.32 16.33 -11.78
CA ALA A 37 -7.58 15.95 -10.59
C ALA A 37 -6.41 15.01 -10.95
N TYR A 38 -6.64 14.00 -11.78
CA TYR A 38 -5.60 13.11 -12.28
C TYR A 38 -4.48 13.87 -13.00
N ARG A 39 -4.83 14.73 -13.98
CA ARG A 39 -3.86 15.56 -14.70
C ARG A 39 -3.12 16.53 -13.78
N TYR A 40 -3.80 17.05 -12.75
CA TYR A 40 -3.17 17.90 -11.75
C TYR A 40 -2.07 17.15 -11.00
N VAL A 41 -2.35 15.93 -10.52
CA VAL A 41 -1.35 15.10 -9.83
C VAL A 41 -0.16 14.82 -10.75
N LEU A 42 -0.40 14.40 -12.01
CA LEU A 42 0.68 14.10 -12.96
C LEU A 42 1.60 15.31 -13.23
N LYS A 43 1.07 16.54 -13.19
CA LYS A 43 1.86 17.76 -13.35
C LYS A 43 2.72 18.10 -12.13
N LYS A 44 2.43 17.50 -10.96
CA LYS A 44 3.08 17.84 -9.70
C LYS A 44 4.00 16.76 -9.16
N ILE A 45 3.87 15.53 -9.63
CA ILE A 45 4.79 14.43 -9.30
C ILE A 45 6.03 14.48 -10.19
N ASN A 46 7.14 13.93 -9.68
CA ASN A 46 8.38 13.88 -10.41
C ASN A 46 8.32 12.86 -11.56
N MET A 47 9.01 13.19 -12.63
CA MET A 47 9.23 12.31 -13.77
C MET A 47 10.73 12.04 -13.88
N GLY A 48 11.09 10.77 -13.78
CA GLY A 48 12.44 10.27 -13.99
C GLY A 48 12.58 9.63 -15.37
N MET A 49 13.74 9.03 -15.61
CA MET A 49 13.97 8.24 -16.81
C MET A 49 14.52 6.87 -16.47
N THR A 50 14.14 5.88 -17.25
CA THR A 50 14.75 4.55 -17.26
C THR A 50 15.21 4.21 -18.67
N ILE A 51 16.21 3.33 -18.78
CA ILE A 51 16.71 2.85 -20.07
C ILE A 51 16.27 1.41 -20.21
N LYS A 52 15.43 1.10 -21.20
CA LYS A 52 15.07 -0.27 -21.59
C LYS A 52 15.70 -0.59 -22.95
N GLY A 53 16.72 -1.45 -22.96
CA GLY A 53 17.51 -1.73 -24.16
C GLY A 53 18.25 -0.48 -24.65
N MET A 54 17.97 -0.07 -25.89
CA MET A 54 18.56 1.12 -26.52
C MET A 54 17.70 2.39 -26.37
N TYR A 55 16.54 2.30 -25.75
CA TYR A 55 15.58 3.41 -25.68
C TYR A 55 15.45 3.98 -24.28
N ARG A 56 15.44 5.31 -24.20
CA ARG A 56 15.05 6.06 -23.02
C ARG A 56 13.52 6.02 -22.88
N GLN A 57 13.05 5.72 -21.69
CA GLN A 57 11.64 5.78 -21.33
C GLN A 57 11.46 6.68 -20.12
N ASP A 58 10.62 7.70 -20.27
CA ASP A 58 10.25 8.57 -19.16
C ASP A 58 9.23 7.83 -18.27
N VAL A 59 9.47 7.84 -16.96
CA VAL A 59 8.66 7.12 -15.97
C VAL A 59 8.33 8.06 -14.83
N TYR A 60 7.06 8.14 -14.48
CA TYR A 60 6.63 8.87 -13.30
C TYR A 60 7.11 8.17 -12.03
N GLU A 61 7.35 8.91 -10.96
CA GLU A 61 7.77 8.36 -9.66
C GLU A 61 6.70 7.50 -8.97
N LEU A 62 5.42 7.70 -9.31
CA LEU A 62 4.28 6.91 -8.87
C LEU A 62 3.60 6.23 -10.06
N PRO A 63 3.03 5.03 -9.91
CA PRO A 63 2.32 4.34 -10.98
C PRO A 63 1.06 5.10 -11.38
N THR A 64 1.03 5.60 -12.62
CA THR A 64 -0.03 6.49 -13.12
C THR A 64 -1.39 5.84 -13.18
N ASP A 65 -1.46 4.56 -13.53
CA ASP A 65 -2.72 3.81 -13.55
C ASP A 65 -3.31 3.66 -12.14
N SER A 66 -2.45 3.48 -11.14
CA SER A 66 -2.88 3.43 -9.74
C SER A 66 -3.41 4.78 -9.25
N ILE A 67 -2.77 5.90 -9.64
CA ILE A 67 -3.28 7.24 -9.33
C ILE A 67 -4.68 7.42 -9.92
N ARG A 68 -4.88 7.06 -11.18
CA ARG A 68 -6.19 7.14 -11.85
C ARG A 68 -7.22 6.29 -11.13
N GLU A 69 -6.88 5.05 -10.80
CA GLU A 69 -7.75 4.10 -10.12
C GLU A 69 -8.20 4.58 -8.75
N ILE A 70 -7.29 5.08 -7.89
CA ILE A 70 -7.66 5.54 -6.55
C ILE A 70 -8.54 6.80 -6.59
N ILE A 71 -8.33 7.71 -7.55
CA ILE A 71 -9.20 8.90 -7.72
C ILE A 71 -10.57 8.46 -8.24
N ALA A 72 -10.64 7.57 -9.22
CA ALA A 72 -11.90 7.04 -9.75
C ALA A 72 -12.69 6.27 -8.68
N ASN A 73 -12.00 5.47 -7.86
CA ASN A 73 -12.61 4.75 -6.74
C ASN A 73 -13.13 5.72 -5.68
N ALA A 74 -12.41 6.80 -5.37
CA ALA A 74 -12.87 7.84 -4.45
C ALA A 74 -14.21 8.43 -4.92
N VAL A 75 -14.38 8.69 -6.22
CA VAL A 75 -15.63 9.18 -6.82
C VAL A 75 -16.74 8.12 -6.78
N ALA A 76 -16.43 6.88 -7.17
CA ALA A 76 -17.42 5.79 -7.24
C ALA A 76 -17.93 5.34 -5.87
N HIS A 77 -17.09 5.48 -4.84
CA HIS A 77 -17.40 5.03 -3.47
C HIS A 77 -17.76 6.15 -2.50
N ARG A 78 -17.64 7.43 -2.89
CA ARG A 78 -18.03 8.57 -2.09
C ARG A 78 -19.47 8.46 -1.56
N SER A 79 -19.69 8.90 -0.34
CA SER A 79 -21.04 9.21 0.17
C SER A 79 -21.47 10.57 -0.36
N TYR A 80 -22.45 10.60 -1.27
CA TYR A 80 -23.02 11.85 -1.80
C TYR A 80 -24.07 12.47 -0.86
N LEU A 81 -24.39 11.79 0.25
CA LEU A 81 -25.25 12.32 1.31
C LEU A 81 -24.45 13.13 2.33
N GLU A 82 -23.16 12.89 2.40
CA GLU A 82 -22.26 13.62 3.30
C GLU A 82 -21.72 14.88 2.63
N GLN A 83 -21.58 15.93 3.44
CA GLN A 83 -20.94 17.17 3.02
C GLN A 83 -19.43 16.97 2.93
N GLY A 84 -18.77 17.83 2.17
CA GLY A 84 -17.31 17.80 1.98
C GLY A 84 -16.92 17.44 0.56
N SER A 85 -15.65 17.56 0.25
CA SER A 85 -15.06 17.29 -1.06
C SER A 85 -14.16 16.06 -1.00
N ILE A 86 -13.99 15.37 -2.11
CA ILE A 86 -12.87 14.43 -2.25
C ILE A 86 -11.59 15.25 -2.18
N GLN A 87 -10.65 14.82 -1.35
CA GLN A 87 -9.37 15.51 -1.18
C GLN A 87 -8.25 14.67 -1.81
N VAL A 88 -7.49 15.29 -2.69
CA VAL A 88 -6.29 14.73 -3.31
C VAL A 88 -5.11 15.58 -2.87
N ALA A 89 -4.32 15.08 -1.93
CA ALA A 89 -3.24 15.81 -1.29
C ALA A 89 -1.88 15.17 -1.61
N LEU A 90 -0.99 15.95 -2.25
CA LEU A 90 0.36 15.53 -2.54
C LEU A 90 1.32 16.15 -1.51
N PHE A 91 2.03 15.30 -0.78
CA PHE A 91 3.07 15.63 0.19
C PHE A 91 4.45 15.27 -0.37
N ASP A 92 5.52 15.66 0.35
CA ASP A 92 6.88 15.29 -0.04
C ASP A 92 7.11 13.78 0.03
N ASP A 93 6.36 13.05 0.88
CA ASP A 93 6.52 11.62 1.13
C ASP A 93 5.38 10.73 0.58
N ARG A 94 4.23 11.28 0.17
CA ARG A 94 3.08 10.49 -0.28
C ARG A 94 2.07 11.28 -1.11
N LEU A 95 1.26 10.56 -1.87
CA LEU A 95 -0.04 10.98 -2.38
C LEU A 95 -1.14 10.41 -1.47
N GLU A 96 -2.05 11.26 -1.00
CA GLU A 96 -3.17 10.94 -0.14
C GLU A 96 -4.47 11.26 -0.85
N VAL A 97 -5.36 10.28 -0.99
CA VAL A 97 -6.71 10.47 -1.55
C VAL A 97 -7.73 10.12 -0.48
N THR A 98 -8.51 11.09 -0.05
CA THR A 98 -9.56 10.95 0.98
C THR A 98 -10.92 11.21 0.38
N SER A 99 -11.86 10.30 0.61
CA SER A 99 -13.24 10.39 0.12
C SER A 99 -14.23 10.36 1.28
N PRO A 100 -15.24 11.25 1.33
CA PRO A 100 -16.33 11.16 2.30
C PRO A 100 -17.08 9.82 2.19
N GLY A 101 -17.32 9.18 3.31
CA GLY A 101 -18.00 7.89 3.43
C GLY A 101 -17.06 6.74 3.80
N MET A 102 -17.22 6.23 5.04
CA MET A 102 -16.53 5.04 5.53
C MET A 102 -16.89 3.79 4.70
N LEU A 103 -16.19 2.69 4.90
CA LEU A 103 -16.51 1.42 4.24
C LEU A 103 -17.95 0.97 4.59
N LEU A 104 -18.62 0.34 3.63
CA LEU A 104 -19.94 -0.23 3.87
C LEU A 104 -19.82 -1.43 4.84
N ASN A 105 -20.84 -1.66 5.69
CA ASN A 105 -20.82 -2.62 6.81
C ASN A 105 -20.30 -4.03 6.48
N ASN A 106 -20.35 -4.46 5.23
CA ASN A 106 -19.90 -5.80 4.81
C ASN A 106 -18.53 -5.78 4.09
N VAL A 107 -17.91 -4.61 3.95
CA VAL A 107 -16.60 -4.42 3.30
C VAL A 107 -15.56 -4.20 4.37
N THR A 108 -14.47 -4.92 4.30
CA THR A 108 -13.29 -4.74 5.15
C THR A 108 -12.05 -4.61 4.28
N ILE A 109 -11.01 -3.97 4.79
CA ILE A 109 -9.72 -3.85 4.09
C ILE A 109 -9.21 -5.24 3.67
N SER A 110 -9.30 -6.25 4.55
CA SER A 110 -8.89 -7.62 4.22
C SER A 110 -9.67 -8.21 3.03
N LYS A 111 -10.97 -7.91 2.91
CA LYS A 111 -11.77 -8.34 1.76
C LYS A 111 -11.41 -7.58 0.48
N MET A 112 -11.07 -6.30 0.58
CA MET A 112 -10.61 -5.49 -0.55
C MET A 112 -9.30 -6.03 -1.13
N MET A 113 -8.38 -6.49 -0.26
CA MET A 113 -7.11 -7.10 -0.66
C MET A 113 -7.26 -8.38 -1.47
N VAL A 114 -8.37 -9.11 -1.32
CA VAL A 114 -8.69 -10.31 -2.12
C VAL A 114 -9.67 -10.01 -3.27
N GLY A 115 -9.84 -8.73 -3.63
CA GLY A 115 -10.64 -8.32 -4.77
C GLY A 115 -12.14 -8.16 -4.50
N TYR A 116 -12.60 -8.18 -3.25
CA TYR A 116 -13.99 -7.90 -2.96
C TYR A 116 -14.30 -6.40 -3.08
N SER A 117 -15.25 -6.05 -3.94
CA SER A 117 -15.70 -4.67 -4.15
C SER A 117 -17.22 -4.57 -4.11
N LYS A 118 -17.71 -3.58 -3.40
CA LYS A 118 -19.14 -3.23 -3.36
C LYS A 118 -19.27 -1.71 -3.51
N PRO A 119 -19.54 -1.21 -4.72
CA PRO A 119 -19.61 0.23 -4.95
C PRO A 119 -20.81 0.83 -4.21
N ARG A 120 -20.57 1.97 -3.52
CA ARG A 120 -21.63 2.76 -2.89
C ARG A 120 -22.57 3.35 -3.93
N ASN A 121 -22.02 3.72 -5.10
CA ASN A 121 -22.78 4.33 -6.21
C ASN A 121 -22.72 3.41 -7.46
N PRO A 122 -23.59 2.38 -7.54
CA PRO A 122 -23.52 1.41 -8.62
C PRO A 122 -23.73 2.01 -10.01
N ALA A 123 -24.48 3.11 -10.13
CA ALA A 123 -24.68 3.81 -11.40
C ALA A 123 -23.38 4.46 -11.91
N ILE A 124 -22.66 5.17 -11.00
CA ILE A 124 -21.37 5.79 -11.33
C ILE A 124 -20.34 4.71 -11.65
N ALA A 125 -20.25 3.65 -10.84
CA ALA A 125 -19.33 2.54 -11.09
C ALA A 125 -19.60 1.86 -12.44
N ARG A 126 -20.87 1.66 -12.83
CA ARG A 126 -21.21 1.12 -14.15
C ARG A 126 -20.81 2.07 -15.29
N ALA A 127 -21.08 3.38 -15.14
CA ALA A 127 -20.67 4.37 -16.13
C ALA A 127 -19.15 4.38 -16.31
N PHE A 128 -18.39 4.41 -15.22
CA PHE A 128 -16.91 4.38 -15.26
C PHE A 128 -16.37 3.08 -15.87
N ALA A 129 -17.01 1.96 -15.59
CA ALA A 129 -16.63 0.68 -16.22
C ALA A 129 -16.95 0.66 -17.74
N TYR A 130 -18.05 1.26 -18.16
CA TYR A 130 -18.38 1.44 -19.59
C TYR A 130 -17.34 2.31 -20.30
N MET A 131 -16.92 3.39 -19.64
CA MET A 131 -15.87 4.29 -20.14
C MET A 131 -14.45 3.71 -19.99
N LYS A 132 -14.30 2.48 -19.48
CA LYS A 132 -13.01 1.82 -19.22
C LYS A 132 -12.09 2.60 -18.27
N ILE A 133 -12.69 3.36 -17.36
CA ILE A 133 -11.96 4.12 -16.33
C ILE A 133 -11.60 3.22 -15.16
N ILE A 134 -12.53 2.36 -14.71
CA ILE A 134 -12.35 1.34 -13.68
C ILE A 134 -12.67 -0.05 -14.19
N GLU A 135 -12.18 -1.07 -13.50
CA GLU A 135 -12.53 -2.47 -13.78
C GLU A 135 -13.68 -2.94 -12.88
N LYS A 136 -14.46 -3.91 -13.39
CA LYS A 136 -15.64 -4.44 -12.67
C LYS A 136 -15.32 -5.51 -11.62
N TRP A 137 -14.12 -6.07 -11.63
CA TRP A 137 -13.77 -7.28 -10.89
C TRP A 137 -13.15 -7.05 -9.51
N GLY A 138 -13.11 -5.81 -9.03
CA GLY A 138 -12.53 -5.46 -7.71
C GLY A 138 -11.00 -5.58 -7.65
N THR A 139 -10.35 -5.65 -8.80
CA THR A 139 -8.88 -5.82 -8.91
C THR A 139 -8.09 -4.55 -8.67
N GLY A 140 -8.74 -3.38 -8.54
CA GLY A 140 -8.05 -2.08 -8.41
C GLY A 140 -7.13 -1.99 -7.19
N ILE A 141 -7.60 -2.42 -6.01
CA ILE A 141 -6.77 -2.40 -4.78
C ILE A 141 -5.62 -3.41 -4.84
N PRO A 142 -5.82 -4.70 -5.16
CA PRO A 142 -4.69 -5.63 -5.37
C PRO A 142 -3.64 -5.09 -6.34
N ARG A 143 -4.05 -4.56 -7.50
CA ARG A 143 -3.12 -3.98 -8.50
C ARG A 143 -2.38 -2.74 -8.01
N LEU A 144 -3.02 -1.92 -7.17
CA LEU A 144 -2.33 -0.79 -6.53
C LEU A 144 -1.12 -1.28 -5.72
N PHE A 145 -1.30 -2.33 -4.92
CA PHE A 145 -0.23 -2.91 -4.11
C PHE A 145 0.87 -3.55 -4.98
N GLU A 146 0.49 -4.30 -6.01
CA GLU A 146 1.41 -4.89 -6.98
C GLU A 146 2.22 -3.83 -7.72
N ALA A 147 1.56 -2.79 -8.25
CA ALA A 147 2.23 -1.70 -8.97
C ALA A 147 3.20 -0.92 -8.08
N CYS A 148 2.84 -0.67 -6.81
CA CYS A 148 3.75 -0.04 -5.87
C CYS A 148 4.97 -0.93 -5.58
N ALA A 149 4.79 -2.24 -5.44
CA ALA A 149 5.88 -3.19 -5.25
C ALA A 149 6.81 -3.25 -6.47
N GLU A 150 6.27 -3.26 -7.71
CA GLU A 150 7.03 -3.22 -8.96
C GLU A 150 7.85 -1.93 -9.10
N TYR A 151 7.30 -0.79 -8.67
CA TYR A 151 7.99 0.50 -8.62
C TYR A 151 9.04 0.58 -7.49
N GLY A 152 9.07 -0.43 -6.60
CA GLY A 152 9.91 -0.44 -5.40
C GLY A 152 9.56 0.68 -4.43
N LEU A 153 8.27 0.99 -4.31
CA LEU A 153 7.69 1.93 -3.36
C LEU A 153 7.33 1.21 -2.05
N PRO A 154 7.18 1.94 -0.94
CA PRO A 154 6.56 1.40 0.26
C PRO A 154 5.14 0.91 -0.02
N GLU A 155 4.67 -0.05 0.79
CA GLU A 155 3.32 -0.58 0.70
C GLU A 155 2.28 0.52 0.91
N PRO A 156 1.22 0.61 0.07
CA PRO A 156 0.14 1.55 0.26
C PRO A 156 -0.62 1.29 1.56
N GLU A 157 -1.20 2.34 2.13
CA GLU A 157 -1.99 2.25 3.35
C GLU A 157 -3.45 2.60 3.06
N LEU A 158 -4.37 1.78 3.56
CA LEU A 158 -5.81 1.96 3.47
C LEU A 158 -6.35 2.27 4.86
N ILE A 159 -7.05 3.39 5.04
CA ILE A 159 -7.53 3.85 6.34
C ILE A 159 -9.03 4.13 6.24
N ASP A 160 -9.81 3.46 7.09
CA ASP A 160 -11.23 3.71 7.29
C ASP A 160 -11.41 4.41 8.65
N PHE A 161 -11.84 5.66 8.67
CA PHE A 161 -11.89 6.47 9.89
C PHE A 161 -12.99 7.54 9.86
N ASP A 162 -13.71 7.67 10.95
CA ASP A 162 -14.64 8.77 11.28
C ASP A 162 -15.47 9.35 10.12
N GLY A 163 -16.05 8.49 9.28
CA GLY A 163 -16.88 8.91 8.16
C GLY A 163 -16.16 9.05 6.83
N ASP A 164 -14.83 8.94 6.80
CA ASP A 164 -14.02 9.05 5.59
C ASP A 164 -13.25 7.75 5.29
N PHE A 165 -12.91 7.55 4.02
CA PHE A 165 -11.97 6.52 3.59
C PHE A 165 -10.77 7.15 2.88
N ARG A 166 -9.56 6.74 3.28
CA ARG A 166 -8.31 7.29 2.76
C ARG A 166 -7.40 6.21 2.20
N VAL A 167 -6.74 6.54 1.10
CA VAL A 167 -5.65 5.76 0.49
C VAL A 167 -4.39 6.61 0.49
N ASN A 168 -3.31 6.09 1.09
CA ASN A 168 -1.98 6.67 1.04
C ASN A 168 -1.10 5.85 0.10
N MET A 169 -0.52 6.50 -0.90
CA MET A 169 0.50 5.95 -1.79
C MET A 169 1.81 6.67 -1.53
N TYR A 170 2.79 5.97 -0.96
CA TYR A 170 4.05 6.54 -0.53
C TYR A 170 5.04 6.73 -1.68
N ARG A 171 5.82 7.79 -1.62
CA ARG A 171 6.90 8.12 -2.56
C ARG A 171 8.24 7.54 -2.07
N LYS A 172 9.21 7.36 -2.95
CA LYS A 172 10.58 7.03 -2.53
C LYS A 172 11.15 8.21 -1.75
N ARG A 173 11.79 7.95 -0.62
CA ARG A 173 12.51 8.98 0.12
C ARG A 173 13.83 9.30 -0.58
N ASP A 174 14.25 10.57 -0.57
CA ASP A 174 15.54 11.00 -1.13
C ASP A 174 16.75 10.29 -0.50
N THR A 175 16.60 9.77 0.72
CA THR A 175 17.60 8.91 1.38
C THR A 175 17.83 7.60 0.62
N ASP A 176 16.82 7.07 -0.05
CA ASP A 176 16.91 5.82 -0.82
C ASP A 176 17.55 6.04 -2.19
N ILE A 177 17.44 7.26 -2.74
CA ILE A 177 18.05 7.65 -4.01
C ILE A 177 19.58 7.82 -3.87
N LYS A 178 20.07 8.36 -2.75
CA LYS A 178 21.52 8.54 -2.50
C LYS A 178 22.26 7.21 -2.31
N THR A 179 21.55 6.15 -1.89
CA THR A 179 22.11 4.80 -1.80
C THR A 179 22.22 4.12 -3.18
N ASN A 180 21.41 4.53 -4.15
CA ASN A 180 21.42 3.95 -5.50
C ASN A 180 22.44 4.61 -6.46
N THR A 181 22.81 5.87 -6.25
CA THR A 181 23.80 6.56 -7.12
C THR A 181 25.24 6.04 -6.92
N LYS A 182 25.55 5.40 -5.78
CA LYS A 182 26.82 4.70 -5.55
C LYS A 182 26.85 3.25 -6.08
N LYS A 183 25.75 2.75 -6.69
CA LYS A 183 25.59 1.35 -7.14
C LYS A 183 25.54 1.14 -8.65
N VAL A 184 25.76 2.15 -9.47
CA VAL A 184 25.74 2.01 -10.96
C VAL A 184 27.04 1.40 -11.53
N THR A 185 28.06 1.13 -10.70
CA THR A 185 29.29 0.47 -11.13
C THR A 185 29.38 -1.01 -10.82
N ASN A 186 28.31 -1.68 -10.33
CA ASN A 186 28.36 -3.11 -10.08
C ASN A 186 27.02 -3.81 -10.33
N THR A 187 26.66 -3.98 -11.61
CA THR A 187 25.38 -4.61 -12.03
C THR A 187 25.35 -6.15 -11.90
N ASN A 188 26.45 -6.78 -11.45
CA ASN A 188 26.55 -8.24 -11.35
C ASN A 188 26.45 -8.80 -9.92
N ILE A 189 26.07 -7.99 -8.90
CA ILE A 189 26.07 -8.45 -7.49
C ILE A 189 24.65 -8.48 -6.87
N LYS A 190 23.61 -7.92 -7.52
CA LYS A 190 22.28 -7.78 -6.90
C LYS A 190 21.37 -9.01 -6.97
N THR A 191 21.59 -9.92 -7.89
CA THR A 191 20.88 -11.22 -7.91
C THR A 191 21.28 -12.08 -6.71
N ASN A 192 22.52 -11.96 -6.24
CA ASN A 192 23.04 -12.73 -5.10
C ASN A 192 22.59 -12.19 -3.73
N THR A 193 22.21 -10.91 -3.59
CA THR A 193 21.86 -10.34 -2.27
C THR A 193 20.40 -10.60 -1.89
N ASN A 194 19.49 -10.64 -2.85
CA ASN A 194 18.09 -11.02 -2.59
C ASN A 194 17.96 -12.53 -2.35
N ILE A 195 18.71 -13.33 -3.07
CA ILE A 195 18.81 -14.78 -2.84
C ILE A 195 19.46 -15.04 -1.48
N LYS A 196 20.51 -14.29 -1.08
CA LYS A 196 21.12 -14.40 0.26
C LYS A 196 20.18 -13.94 1.38
N LYS A 197 19.40 -12.86 1.20
CA LYS A 197 18.41 -12.43 2.20
C LYS A 197 17.23 -13.39 2.32
N GLN A 198 16.74 -13.94 1.21
CA GLN A 198 15.70 -14.97 1.24
C GLN A 198 16.21 -16.26 1.86
N LYS A 199 17.45 -16.70 1.53
CA LYS A 199 18.09 -17.84 2.20
C LYS A 199 18.30 -17.59 3.70
N ALA A 200 18.83 -16.43 4.11
CA ALA A 200 19.04 -16.09 5.51
C ALA A 200 17.72 -16.02 6.31
N ASN A 201 16.63 -15.51 5.70
CA ASN A 201 15.32 -15.51 6.32
C ASN A 201 14.72 -16.92 6.44
N ALA A 202 14.92 -17.77 5.43
CA ALA A 202 14.50 -19.17 5.47
C ALA A 202 15.31 -19.96 6.51
N GLU A 203 16.64 -19.81 6.55
CA GLU A 203 17.52 -20.42 7.55
C GLU A 203 17.15 -19.98 8.98
N THR A 204 16.79 -18.69 9.18
CA THR A 204 16.35 -18.18 10.47
C THR A 204 15.03 -18.79 10.90
N ALA A 205 14.05 -18.92 9.98
CA ALA A 205 12.77 -19.55 10.26
C ALA A 205 12.94 -21.04 10.64
N THR A 206 13.74 -21.79 9.86
CA THR A 206 14.06 -23.21 10.13
C THR A 206 14.68 -23.38 11.51
N ARG A 207 15.64 -22.52 11.87
CA ARG A 207 16.31 -22.59 13.18
C ARG A 207 15.39 -22.25 14.34
N ILE A 208 14.40 -21.34 14.17
CA ILE A 208 13.35 -21.09 15.16
C ILE A 208 12.47 -22.32 15.34
N LEU A 209 12.10 -23.02 14.26
CA LEU A 209 11.32 -24.26 14.32
C LEU A 209 12.06 -25.38 15.03
N GLU A 210 13.38 -25.55 14.76
CA GLU A 210 14.22 -26.51 15.46
C GLU A 210 14.25 -26.27 16.98
N ILE A 211 14.47 -25.03 17.41
CA ILE A 211 14.46 -24.65 18.82
C ILE A 211 13.09 -24.91 19.46
N MET A 212 11.99 -24.63 18.75
CA MET A 212 10.62 -24.92 19.25
C MET A 212 10.33 -26.42 19.31
N ARG A 213 10.89 -27.21 18.39
CA ARG A 213 10.76 -28.69 18.39
C ARG A 213 11.51 -29.31 19.58
N GLU A 214 12.71 -28.81 19.89
CA GLU A 214 13.50 -29.26 21.05
C GLU A 214 12.89 -28.78 22.39
N GLN A 215 12.32 -27.59 22.43
CA GLN A 215 11.77 -26.97 23.63
C GLN A 215 10.37 -26.36 23.36
N PRO A 216 9.31 -27.18 23.36
CA PRO A 216 7.96 -26.72 23.00
C PRO A 216 7.38 -25.62 23.90
N THR A 217 7.91 -25.43 25.11
CA THR A 217 7.45 -24.40 26.07
C THR A 217 8.36 -23.16 26.09
N ILE A 218 9.31 -23.05 25.15
CA ILE A 218 10.24 -21.92 25.09
C ILE A 218 9.54 -20.60 24.84
N THR A 219 9.97 -19.54 25.52
CA THR A 219 9.44 -18.20 25.31
C THR A 219 10.14 -17.49 24.15
N VAL A 220 9.41 -16.59 23.47
CA VAL A 220 9.96 -15.77 22.37
C VAL A 220 11.23 -15.02 22.77
N LYS A 221 11.32 -14.56 24.03
CA LYS A 221 12.49 -13.89 24.55
C LYS A 221 13.71 -14.82 24.61
N LYS A 222 13.53 -16.04 25.10
CA LYS A 222 14.63 -17.04 25.14
C LYS A 222 15.09 -17.46 23.75
N ILE A 223 14.17 -17.59 22.76
CA ILE A 223 14.55 -17.83 21.35
C ILE A 223 15.40 -16.67 20.84
N ALA A 224 15.00 -15.43 21.12
CA ALA A 224 15.75 -14.25 20.71
C ALA A 224 17.15 -14.22 21.29
N ASP A 225 17.28 -14.53 22.58
CA ASP A 225 18.57 -14.59 23.29
C ASP A 225 19.49 -15.71 22.73
N GLN A 226 18.94 -16.90 22.48
CA GLN A 226 19.70 -18.03 21.89
C GLN A 226 20.19 -17.76 20.47
N MET A 227 19.37 -17.07 19.68
CA MET A 227 19.69 -16.74 18.29
C MET A 227 20.45 -15.42 18.12
N ARG A 228 20.70 -14.69 19.20
CA ARG A 228 21.26 -13.32 19.20
C ARG A 228 20.50 -12.37 18.25
N LEU A 229 19.18 -12.50 18.23
CA LEU A 229 18.27 -11.67 17.45
C LEU A 229 17.44 -10.74 18.36
N SER A 230 16.86 -9.70 17.78
CA SER A 230 15.88 -8.89 18.52
C SER A 230 14.58 -9.67 18.74
N VAL A 231 13.90 -9.44 19.86
CA VAL A 231 12.59 -10.03 20.16
C VAL A 231 11.57 -9.70 19.06
N ALA A 232 11.65 -8.49 18.48
CA ALA A 232 10.81 -8.06 17.36
C ALA A 232 11.09 -8.90 16.10
N GLY A 233 12.36 -9.18 15.78
CA GLY A 233 12.75 -10.02 14.63
C GLY A 233 12.23 -11.45 14.78
N VAL A 234 12.36 -12.05 15.96
CA VAL A 234 11.83 -13.41 16.22
C VAL A 234 10.30 -13.42 16.12
N ARG A 235 9.61 -12.41 16.68
CA ARG A 235 8.14 -12.28 16.55
C ARG A 235 7.68 -12.18 15.10
N TYR A 236 8.41 -11.44 14.27
CA TYR A 236 8.12 -11.35 12.84
C TYR A 236 8.11 -12.73 12.17
N HIS A 237 9.14 -13.55 12.38
CA HIS A 237 9.21 -14.91 11.83
C HIS A 237 8.12 -15.83 12.39
N ILE A 238 7.85 -15.78 13.69
CA ILE A 238 6.79 -16.57 14.33
C ILE A 238 5.41 -16.19 13.78
N ASN A 239 5.11 -14.90 13.64
CA ASN A 239 3.84 -14.44 13.10
C ASN A 239 3.65 -14.88 11.64
N LYS A 240 4.71 -14.86 10.84
CA LYS A 240 4.69 -15.38 9.48
C LYS A 240 4.40 -16.88 9.46
N MET A 241 5.12 -17.66 10.25
CA MET A 241 4.91 -19.12 10.36
C MET A 241 3.52 -19.49 10.89
N LYS A 242 2.93 -18.68 11.80
CA LYS A 242 1.53 -18.83 12.23
C LYS A 242 0.57 -18.58 11.09
N LYS A 243 0.79 -17.56 10.27
CA LYS A 243 -0.02 -17.23 9.10
C LYS A 243 0.05 -18.33 8.04
N ASP A 244 1.21 -18.94 7.90
CA ASP A 244 1.48 -20.04 6.97
C ASP A 244 1.02 -21.41 7.53
N GLY A 245 0.43 -21.44 8.75
CA GLY A 245 -0.11 -22.65 9.37
C GLY A 245 0.95 -23.61 9.92
N LEU A 246 2.22 -23.23 9.94
CA LEU A 246 3.34 -24.08 10.36
C LEU A 246 3.51 -24.15 11.89
N VAL A 247 3.01 -23.14 12.62
CA VAL A 247 3.19 -23.04 14.08
C VAL A 247 1.93 -22.52 14.73
N GLU A 248 1.51 -23.15 15.83
CA GLU A 248 0.42 -22.69 16.69
C GLU A 248 0.92 -22.57 18.13
N HIS A 249 0.36 -21.64 18.90
CA HIS A 249 0.64 -21.51 20.34
C HIS A 249 -0.61 -21.80 21.13
N VAL A 250 -0.59 -22.86 21.91
CA VAL A 250 -1.70 -23.32 22.72
C VAL A 250 -1.43 -23.04 24.19
N GLY A 251 -2.38 -22.38 24.85
CA GLY A 251 -2.30 -22.03 26.27
C GLY A 251 -1.92 -20.57 26.55
N PRO A 252 -1.71 -20.21 27.84
CA PRO A 252 -1.41 -18.84 28.26
C PRO A 252 -0.06 -18.36 27.72
N SER A 253 0.08 -17.06 27.41
CA SER A 253 1.27 -16.45 26.79
C SER A 253 2.60 -16.71 27.50
N LYS A 254 2.59 -17.05 28.81
CA LYS A 254 3.80 -17.32 29.62
C LYS A 254 4.04 -18.81 29.92
N LYS A 255 3.05 -19.68 29.72
CA LYS A 255 3.11 -21.11 30.04
C LYS A 255 2.49 -21.99 28.94
N GLY A 256 2.28 -21.46 27.75
CA GLY A 256 1.75 -22.19 26.61
C GLY A 256 2.83 -23.04 25.92
N THR A 257 2.35 -23.89 25.01
CA THR A 257 3.18 -24.82 24.24
C THR A 257 3.07 -24.50 22.75
N TRP A 258 4.16 -24.57 22.03
CA TRP A 258 4.23 -24.44 20.57
C TRP A 258 3.90 -25.80 19.94
N LEU A 259 2.89 -25.83 19.10
CA LEU A 259 2.59 -26.95 18.22
C LEU A 259 3.15 -26.63 16.83
N LEU A 260 3.87 -27.61 16.26
CA LEU A 260 4.43 -27.55 14.93
C LEU A 260 3.63 -28.46 14.01
N HIS A 261 3.23 -27.95 12.86
CA HIS A 261 2.55 -28.71 11.81
C HIS A 261 3.54 -28.96 10.69
N ASP A 262 3.77 -30.22 10.33
CA ASP A 262 4.62 -30.58 9.18
C ASP A 262 3.84 -30.27 7.88
N GLU A 263 4.52 -29.76 6.85
CA GLU A 263 3.93 -29.58 5.52
C GLU A 263 3.50 -30.95 4.98
N SER A 264 2.18 -31.05 4.67
CA SER A 264 1.59 -32.22 3.99
C SER A 264 1.83 -32.14 2.49
#